data_faf5230921744baa86d00d006a99e9f9
#
_entry.id   faf5230921744baa86d00d006a99e9f9
#
_cell.length_a   1.000
_cell.length_b   1.000
_cell.length_c   1.000
_cell.angle_alpha   90.00
_cell.angle_beta   90.00
_cell.angle_gamma   90.00
#
_symmetry.space_group_name_H-M   'P 1'
#
loop_
_entity.id
_entity.type
_entity.pdbx_description
1 polymer ?
#
loop_
_entity_poly.entity_id
_entity_poly.type
_entity_poly.pdbx_seq_one_letter_code
_entity_poly.pdbx_strand_id
1 'polypeptide(L)'
;MAVAPPAPPISAPLPSEAEAPAAPLPRLPLRERMRARSADDRIQSWRPRWFWAALSIPGAIWLIVFFVLPFYVMMSVAAGAIDPIFQSPIPLWNPFEWSGASFANFFQEASFWLPQFERTIVYTAIASAASLAIAYPVAYFVTRYAGKRKTLYLILLISPFWVSYMMRMLAWIDLLQVGGYVNKVLEWLHIMNAKNPEGWLSGHPSTVIFGLIYGYIPYLIIVLYAGLDRIDGRLLEASRDLGLGRWRTFWRVTVP
;
A
#
# COMPACT_ATOMS: atom_id res chain seq x y z
N MET A 1 63.48 -42.08 22.16
CA MET A 1 62.53 -41.64 21.16
C MET A 1 61.29 -42.52 21.31
N ALA A 2 60.33 -42.08 22.13
CA ALA A 2 59.11 -42.86 22.47
C ALA A 2 58.03 -42.51 21.43
N VAL A 3 57.58 -43.55 20.70
CA VAL A 3 56.50 -43.44 19.72
C VAL A 3 55.18 -43.35 20.49
N ALA A 4 54.41 -42.29 20.25
CA ALA A 4 53.08 -42.09 20.82
C ALA A 4 52.10 -43.14 20.27
N PRO A 5 51.18 -43.67 21.11
CA PRO A 5 50.19 -44.65 20.67
C PRO A 5 49.19 -44.00 19.66
N PRO A 6 48.66 -44.81 18.72
CA PRO A 6 47.69 -44.32 17.74
C PRO A 6 46.36 -43.88 18.40
N ALA A 7 45.78 -42.78 17.92
CA ALA A 7 44.51 -42.26 18.37
C ALA A 7 43.39 -43.31 18.16
N PRO A 8 42.39 -43.40 19.06
CA PRO A 8 41.25 -44.29 18.88
C PRO A 8 40.41 -43.90 17.65
N PRO A 9 39.78 -44.88 16.98
CA PRO A 9 38.96 -44.61 15.80
C PRO A 9 37.77 -43.71 16.19
N ILE A 10 37.54 -42.70 15.35
CA ILE A 10 36.37 -41.82 15.44
C ILE A 10 35.14 -42.73 15.42
N SER A 11 34.40 -42.76 16.53
CA SER A 11 33.14 -43.48 16.64
C SER A 11 32.20 -42.98 15.52
N ALA A 12 31.71 -43.93 14.72
CA ALA A 12 30.70 -43.63 13.70
C ALA A 12 29.53 -42.87 14.35
N PRO A 13 28.97 -41.85 13.67
CA PRO A 13 27.81 -41.16 14.19
C PRO A 13 26.71 -42.22 14.42
N LEU A 14 26.14 -42.19 15.62
CA LEU A 14 24.96 -42.98 15.94
C LEU A 14 23.90 -42.73 14.87
N PRO A 15 23.18 -43.76 14.38
CA PRO A 15 22.08 -43.55 13.45
C PRO A 15 21.15 -42.51 14.07
N SER A 16 20.88 -41.45 13.33
CA SER A 16 19.91 -40.43 13.72
C SER A 16 18.67 -41.22 14.18
N GLU A 17 18.22 -41.01 15.41
CA GLU A 17 16.90 -41.43 15.82
C GLU A 17 15.94 -40.95 14.75
N ALA A 18 15.56 -41.84 13.84
CA ALA A 18 14.48 -41.59 12.90
C ALA A 18 13.32 -41.18 13.80
N GLU A 19 12.87 -39.95 13.68
CA GLU A 19 11.72 -39.40 14.40
C GLU A 19 10.61 -40.44 14.33
N ALA A 20 10.48 -41.23 15.42
CA ALA A 20 9.35 -42.11 15.54
C ALA A 20 8.10 -41.25 15.40
N PRO A 21 7.14 -41.61 14.56
CA PRO A 21 5.93 -40.80 14.38
C PRO A 21 5.37 -40.53 15.77
N ALA A 22 5.24 -39.24 16.11
CA ALA A 22 4.81 -38.79 17.43
C ALA A 22 3.55 -39.59 17.81
N ALA A 23 3.63 -40.36 18.89
CA ALA A 23 2.49 -41.16 19.33
C ALA A 23 1.27 -40.25 19.43
N PRO A 24 0.10 -40.63 18.89
CA PRO A 24 -1.09 -39.79 18.93
C PRO A 24 -1.36 -39.42 20.38
N LEU A 25 -1.38 -38.11 20.65
CA LEU A 25 -1.62 -37.60 22.01
C LEU A 25 -2.85 -38.30 22.60
N PRO A 26 -2.79 -38.81 23.84
CA PRO A 26 -3.89 -39.52 24.46
C PRO A 26 -5.14 -38.63 24.42
N ARG A 27 -6.22 -39.15 23.84
CA ARG A 27 -7.51 -38.45 23.77
C ARG A 27 -8.01 -38.26 25.20
N LEU A 28 -7.76 -37.07 25.77
CA LEU A 28 -8.25 -36.75 27.11
C LEU A 28 -9.76 -36.98 27.17
N PRO A 29 -10.29 -37.58 28.25
CA PRO A 29 -11.73 -37.79 28.43
C PRO A 29 -12.48 -36.47 28.38
N LEU A 30 -13.71 -36.47 27.87
CA LEU A 30 -14.52 -35.25 27.61
C LEU A 30 -14.58 -34.28 28.80
N ARG A 31 -14.59 -34.82 30.03
CA ARG A 31 -14.55 -34.01 31.28
C ARG A 31 -13.26 -33.20 31.43
N GLU A 32 -12.12 -33.75 31.08
CA GLU A 32 -10.83 -33.07 31.15
C GLU A 32 -10.68 -32.05 30.00
N ARG A 33 -11.20 -32.34 28.84
CA ARG A 33 -11.28 -31.37 27.75
C ARG A 33 -12.16 -30.17 28.10
N MET A 34 -13.29 -30.40 28.77
CA MET A 34 -14.15 -29.33 29.26
C MET A 34 -13.48 -28.52 30.38
N ARG A 35 -12.75 -29.20 31.30
CA ARG A 35 -11.97 -28.51 32.35
C ARG A 35 -10.81 -27.70 31.80
N ALA A 36 -10.08 -28.21 30.80
CA ALA A 36 -9.01 -27.49 30.12
C ALA A 36 -9.55 -26.28 29.36
N ARG A 37 -10.67 -26.42 28.62
CA ARG A 37 -11.36 -25.30 27.98
C ARG A 37 -11.84 -24.25 28.99
N SER A 38 -12.45 -24.68 30.12
CA SER A 38 -12.92 -23.75 31.14
C SER A 38 -11.77 -23.07 31.90
N ALA A 39 -10.59 -23.70 31.99
CA ALA A 39 -9.39 -23.07 32.53
C ALA A 39 -8.80 -22.02 31.56
N ASP A 40 -8.78 -22.33 30.26
CA ASP A 40 -8.32 -21.41 29.22
C ASP A 40 -9.26 -20.20 29.08
N ASP A 41 -10.57 -20.42 29.12
CA ASP A 41 -11.57 -19.35 29.17
C ASP A 41 -11.45 -18.48 30.42
N ARG A 42 -11.04 -19.05 31.58
CA ARG A 42 -10.80 -18.27 32.81
C ARG A 42 -9.54 -17.40 32.73
N ILE A 43 -8.50 -17.86 32.05
CA ILE A 43 -7.28 -17.05 31.84
C ILE A 43 -7.60 -15.90 30.88
N GLN A 44 -8.46 -16.12 29.89
CA GLN A 44 -8.90 -15.11 28.94
C GLN A 44 -9.94 -14.14 29.51
N SER A 45 -10.70 -14.56 30.54
CA SER A 45 -11.75 -13.75 31.19
C SER A 45 -11.24 -12.91 32.38
N TRP A 46 -9.95 -12.95 32.73
CA TRP A 46 -9.40 -12.25 33.91
C TRP A 46 -9.34 -10.72 33.74
N ARG A 47 -9.61 -10.22 32.52
CA ARG A 47 -9.72 -8.78 32.27
C ARG A 47 -11.18 -8.39 32.10
N PRO A 48 -11.76 -7.58 32.98
CA PRO A 48 -13.13 -7.13 32.85
C PRO A 48 -13.31 -6.40 31.52
N ARG A 49 -14.46 -6.56 30.88
CA ARG A 49 -14.78 -5.95 29.57
C ARG A 49 -14.50 -4.45 29.50
N TRP A 50 -14.67 -3.77 30.62
CA TRP A 50 -14.38 -2.33 30.73
C TRP A 50 -12.89 -1.99 30.63
N PHE A 51 -11.97 -2.93 30.95
CA PHE A 51 -10.52 -2.71 30.84
C PHE A 51 -10.11 -2.37 29.40
N TRP A 52 -10.61 -3.10 28.43
CA TRP A 52 -10.32 -2.83 27.02
C TRP A 52 -10.96 -1.54 26.53
N ALA A 53 -12.18 -1.25 27.01
CA ALA A 53 -12.84 0.02 26.76
C ALA A 53 -12.06 1.19 27.38
N ALA A 54 -11.60 1.06 28.62
CA ALA A 54 -10.78 2.08 29.28
C ALA A 54 -9.44 2.31 28.57
N LEU A 55 -8.79 1.24 28.08
CA LEU A 55 -7.53 1.34 27.35
C LEU A 55 -7.71 2.01 25.97
N SER A 56 -8.89 1.91 25.37
CA SER A 56 -9.20 2.59 24.10
C SER A 56 -9.58 4.07 24.25
N ILE A 57 -9.90 4.54 25.48
CA ILE A 57 -10.30 5.93 25.72
C ILE A 57 -9.25 6.96 25.25
N PRO A 58 -7.96 6.84 25.58
CA PRO A 58 -6.96 7.81 25.09
C PRO A 58 -6.91 7.91 23.57
N GLY A 59 -6.97 6.76 22.89
CA GLY A 59 -7.02 6.73 21.43
C GLY A 59 -8.30 7.31 20.85
N ALA A 60 -9.44 7.03 21.49
CA ALA A 60 -10.73 7.59 21.11
C ALA A 60 -10.78 9.11 21.30
N ILE A 61 -10.28 9.63 22.43
CA ILE A 61 -10.18 11.07 22.67
C ILE A 61 -9.31 11.74 21.62
N TRP A 62 -8.14 11.16 21.34
CA TRP A 62 -7.24 11.66 20.29
C TRP A 62 -7.95 11.72 18.93
N LEU A 63 -8.64 10.66 18.55
CA LEU A 63 -9.38 10.60 17.30
C LEU A 63 -10.51 11.63 17.25
N ILE A 64 -11.27 11.79 18.34
CA ILE A 64 -12.33 12.79 18.42
C ILE A 64 -11.76 14.21 18.28
N VAL A 65 -10.69 14.54 19.02
CA VAL A 65 -10.10 15.87 18.97
C VAL A 65 -9.50 16.19 17.61
N PHE A 66 -8.72 15.29 17.04
CA PHE A 66 -7.98 15.57 15.80
C PHE A 66 -8.73 15.21 14.51
N PHE A 67 -9.86 14.53 14.60
CA PHE A 67 -10.71 14.24 13.46
C PHE A 67 -12.04 14.97 13.50
N VAL A 68 -12.80 14.83 14.58
CA VAL A 68 -14.15 15.39 14.67
C VAL A 68 -14.11 16.92 14.73
N LEU A 69 -13.16 17.51 15.47
CA LEU A 69 -13.07 18.96 15.59
C LEU A 69 -12.71 19.63 14.25
N PRO A 70 -11.67 19.23 13.51
CA PRO A 70 -11.42 19.74 12.16
C PRO A 70 -12.59 19.50 11.19
N PHE A 71 -13.23 18.34 11.27
CA PHE A 71 -14.41 18.04 10.46
C PHE A 71 -15.57 18.98 10.78
N TYR A 72 -15.81 19.25 12.06
CA TYR A 72 -16.82 20.23 12.48
C TYR A 72 -16.50 21.64 11.94
N VAL A 73 -15.23 22.07 12.01
CA VAL A 73 -14.80 23.35 11.43
C VAL A 73 -15.05 23.38 9.92
N MET A 74 -14.72 22.31 9.20
CA MET A 74 -15.00 22.22 7.77
C MET A 74 -16.50 22.33 7.48
N MET A 75 -17.34 21.65 8.26
CA MET A 75 -18.80 21.72 8.10
C MET A 75 -19.34 23.11 8.43
N SER A 76 -18.81 23.79 9.46
CA SER A 76 -19.22 25.15 9.82
C SER A 76 -18.88 26.17 8.74
N VAL A 77 -17.78 25.97 8.02
CA VAL A 77 -17.39 26.78 6.86
C VAL A 77 -18.25 26.44 5.63
N ALA A 78 -18.44 25.13 5.35
CA ALA A 78 -19.21 24.67 4.19
C ALA A 78 -20.70 25.05 4.26
N ALA A 79 -21.28 25.03 5.46
CA ALA A 79 -22.67 25.44 5.70
C ALA A 79 -22.81 26.92 6.08
N GLY A 80 -21.69 27.66 6.10
CA GLY A 80 -21.63 29.07 6.44
C GLY A 80 -22.08 29.99 5.31
N ALA A 81 -22.05 31.29 5.60
CA ALA A 81 -22.33 32.34 4.64
C ALA A 81 -21.05 32.76 3.89
N ILE A 82 -21.22 33.33 2.70
CA ILE A 82 -20.12 33.96 1.96
C ILE A 82 -20.19 35.49 2.22
N ASP A 83 -19.06 36.05 2.65
CA ASP A 83 -18.96 37.51 2.80
C ASP A 83 -19.19 38.19 1.45
N PRO A 84 -20.16 39.11 1.35
CA PRO A 84 -20.48 39.77 0.08
C PRO A 84 -19.34 40.69 -0.41
N ILE A 85 -18.47 41.18 0.49
CA ILE A 85 -17.39 42.12 0.17
C ILE A 85 -16.09 41.38 -0.17
N PHE A 86 -15.68 40.47 0.74
CA PHE A 86 -14.39 39.76 0.63
C PHE A 86 -14.49 38.44 -0.10
N GLN A 87 -15.69 37.96 -0.45
CA GLN A 87 -15.93 36.65 -1.07
C GLN A 87 -15.29 35.49 -0.28
N SER A 88 -15.08 35.71 1.02
CA SER A 88 -14.47 34.71 1.92
C SER A 88 -15.55 33.98 2.71
N PRO A 89 -15.38 32.68 2.99
CA PRO A 89 -16.35 31.93 3.78
C PRO A 89 -16.33 32.37 5.24
N ILE A 90 -17.50 32.69 5.80
CA ILE A 90 -17.71 32.99 7.21
C ILE A 90 -18.19 31.73 7.90
N PRO A 91 -17.42 31.16 8.85
CA PRO A 91 -17.84 29.96 9.56
C PRO A 91 -19.03 30.25 10.48
N LEU A 92 -20.11 29.49 10.36
CA LEU A 92 -21.23 29.51 11.28
C LEU A 92 -21.02 28.39 12.32
N TRP A 93 -20.67 28.80 13.54
CA TRP A 93 -20.39 27.85 14.62
C TRP A 93 -21.64 27.19 15.19
N ASN A 94 -22.82 27.77 14.99
CA ASN A 94 -24.08 27.22 15.48
C ASN A 94 -24.70 26.29 14.41
N PRO A 95 -24.81 24.96 14.66
CA PRO A 95 -25.37 24.03 13.68
C PRO A 95 -26.83 24.33 13.31
N PHE A 96 -27.58 25.03 14.16
CA PHE A 96 -28.97 25.39 13.90
C PHE A 96 -29.11 26.54 12.88
N GLU A 97 -28.05 27.26 12.62
CA GLU A 97 -28.00 28.35 11.64
C GLU A 97 -27.42 27.91 10.29
N TRP A 98 -27.02 26.65 10.18
CA TRP A 98 -26.45 26.11 8.95
C TRP A 98 -27.47 26.14 7.82
N SER A 99 -27.06 26.72 6.72
CA SER A 99 -27.89 26.80 5.51
C SER A 99 -27.43 25.79 4.46
N GLY A 100 -28.39 25.19 3.77
CA GLY A 100 -28.09 24.35 2.61
C GLY A 100 -27.77 25.14 1.34
N ALA A 101 -27.75 26.47 1.41
CA ALA A 101 -27.58 27.33 0.24
C ALA A 101 -26.24 27.12 -0.46
N SER A 102 -25.14 26.96 0.30
CA SER A 102 -23.81 26.70 -0.26
C SER A 102 -23.76 25.38 -1.01
N PHE A 103 -24.43 24.34 -0.49
CA PHE A 103 -24.55 23.06 -1.18
C PHE A 103 -25.44 23.16 -2.43
N ALA A 104 -26.55 23.93 -2.36
CA ALA A 104 -27.40 24.16 -3.53
C ALA A 104 -26.62 24.90 -4.63
N ASN A 105 -25.85 25.94 -4.28
CA ASN A 105 -24.99 26.68 -5.20
C ASN A 105 -23.92 25.76 -5.82
N PHE A 106 -23.30 24.89 -5.03
CA PHE A 106 -22.36 23.89 -5.54
C PHE A 106 -22.96 23.02 -6.63
N PHE A 107 -24.18 22.53 -6.44
CA PHE A 107 -24.87 21.73 -7.45
C PHE A 107 -25.35 22.57 -8.66
N GLN A 108 -25.69 23.82 -8.46
CA GLN A 108 -26.04 24.74 -9.57
C GLN A 108 -24.82 25.06 -10.45
N GLU A 109 -23.64 25.13 -9.86
CA GLU A 109 -22.38 25.34 -10.58
C GLU A 109 -21.75 24.03 -11.09
N ALA A 110 -22.54 22.96 -11.24
CA ALA A 110 -22.06 21.67 -11.72
C ALA A 110 -21.34 21.75 -13.08
N SER A 111 -21.73 22.66 -13.93
CA SER A 111 -21.06 22.90 -15.22
C SER A 111 -19.60 23.33 -15.08
N PHE A 112 -19.22 23.94 -13.95
CA PHE A 112 -17.86 24.36 -13.67
C PHE A 112 -16.99 23.22 -13.11
N TRP A 113 -17.46 22.48 -12.10
CA TRP A 113 -16.62 21.47 -11.43
C TRP A 113 -16.76 20.06 -12.02
N LEU A 114 -17.87 19.74 -12.71
CA LEU A 114 -18.10 18.40 -13.27
C LEU A 114 -17.03 18.00 -14.31
N PRO A 115 -16.61 18.89 -15.25
CA PRO A 115 -15.51 18.56 -16.16
C PRO A 115 -14.17 18.30 -15.46
N GLN A 116 -13.91 18.97 -14.34
CA GLN A 116 -12.70 18.77 -13.56
C GLN A 116 -12.73 17.40 -12.86
N PHE A 117 -13.90 17.03 -12.36
CA PHE A 117 -14.12 15.73 -11.72
C PHE A 117 -13.98 14.58 -12.72
N GLU A 118 -14.58 14.72 -13.91
CA GLU A 118 -14.44 13.76 -15.01
C GLU A 118 -12.98 13.58 -15.41
N ARG A 119 -12.24 14.65 -15.63
CA ARG A 119 -10.80 14.61 -15.95
C ARG A 119 -10.02 13.89 -14.84
N THR A 120 -10.30 14.18 -13.58
CA THR A 120 -9.65 13.54 -12.45
C THR A 120 -9.88 12.03 -12.44
N ILE A 121 -11.12 11.59 -12.67
CA ILE A 121 -11.46 10.15 -12.76
C ILE A 121 -10.68 9.49 -13.91
N VAL A 122 -10.69 10.11 -15.09
CA VAL A 122 -10.02 9.57 -16.28
C VAL A 122 -8.51 9.46 -16.05
N TYR A 123 -7.87 10.54 -15.54
CA TYR A 123 -6.43 10.53 -15.29
C TYR A 123 -6.03 9.50 -14.22
N THR A 124 -6.82 9.40 -13.16
CA THR A 124 -6.60 8.42 -12.10
C THR A 124 -6.79 7.00 -12.62
N ALA A 125 -7.80 6.74 -13.42
CA ALA A 125 -8.04 5.43 -14.02
C ALA A 125 -6.88 5.00 -14.94
N ILE A 126 -6.41 5.89 -15.81
CA ILE A 126 -5.26 5.65 -16.69
C ILE A 126 -3.99 5.42 -15.86
N ALA A 127 -3.72 6.28 -14.87
CA ALA A 127 -2.56 6.15 -14.00
C ALA A 127 -2.58 4.84 -13.20
N SER A 128 -3.73 4.45 -12.68
CA SER A 128 -3.90 3.20 -11.94
C SER A 128 -3.67 1.97 -12.82
N ALA A 129 -4.26 1.96 -14.01
CA ALA A 129 -4.06 0.88 -14.97
C ALA A 129 -2.59 0.76 -15.42
N ALA A 130 -1.95 1.88 -15.73
CA ALA A 130 -0.54 1.92 -16.11
C ALA A 130 0.37 1.49 -14.94
N SER A 131 0.10 1.99 -13.73
CA SER A 131 0.83 1.59 -12.53
C SER A 131 0.73 0.10 -12.27
N LEU A 132 -0.46 -0.49 -12.40
CA LEU A 132 -0.68 -1.93 -12.26
C LEU A 132 0.07 -2.72 -13.33
N ALA A 133 0.00 -2.27 -14.59
CA ALA A 133 0.69 -2.90 -15.71
C ALA A 133 2.22 -2.92 -15.54
N ILE A 134 2.79 -1.92 -14.87
CA ILE A 134 4.23 -1.85 -14.58
C ILE A 134 4.55 -2.61 -13.28
N ALA A 135 3.78 -2.38 -12.22
CA ALA A 135 4.06 -2.93 -10.90
C ALA A 135 3.89 -4.46 -10.84
N TYR A 136 2.91 -4.99 -11.56
CA TYR A 136 2.64 -6.43 -11.55
C TYR A 136 3.80 -7.28 -12.07
N PRO A 137 4.38 -7.03 -13.27
CA PRO A 137 5.54 -7.77 -13.75
C PRO A 137 6.74 -7.67 -12.81
N VAL A 138 6.98 -6.49 -12.23
CA VAL A 138 8.08 -6.28 -11.28
C VAL A 138 7.86 -7.08 -10.00
N ALA A 139 6.68 -7.00 -9.39
CA ALA A 139 6.32 -7.78 -8.22
C ALA A 139 6.40 -9.29 -8.48
N TYR A 140 5.91 -9.74 -9.62
CA TYR A 140 5.99 -11.14 -10.04
C TYR A 140 7.45 -11.60 -10.22
N PHE A 141 8.29 -10.79 -10.86
CA PHE A 141 9.72 -11.07 -10.99
C PHE A 141 10.39 -11.19 -9.62
N VAL A 142 10.16 -10.23 -8.72
CA VAL A 142 10.75 -10.24 -7.37
C VAL A 142 10.30 -11.48 -6.58
N THR A 143 9.04 -11.87 -6.69
CA THR A 143 8.49 -13.03 -5.96
C THR A 143 9.03 -14.35 -6.50
N ARG A 144 9.10 -14.51 -7.83
CA ARG A 144 9.35 -15.83 -8.47
C ARG A 144 10.77 -16.04 -8.91
N TYR A 145 11.49 -14.99 -9.30
CA TYR A 145 12.81 -15.12 -9.93
C TYR A 145 13.95 -14.53 -9.11
N ALA A 146 13.68 -13.61 -8.18
CA ALA A 146 14.74 -12.94 -7.41
C ALA A 146 15.43 -13.85 -6.36
N GLY A 147 14.82 -14.96 -5.96
CA GLY A 147 15.39 -15.95 -5.03
C GLY A 147 15.93 -15.29 -3.75
N LYS A 148 17.21 -15.53 -3.45
CA LYS A 148 17.88 -14.97 -2.25
C LYS A 148 18.03 -13.44 -2.29
N ARG A 149 17.90 -12.80 -3.45
CA ARG A 149 18.07 -11.34 -3.64
C ARG A 149 16.77 -10.54 -3.56
N LYS A 150 15.64 -11.19 -3.25
CA LYS A 150 14.34 -10.50 -3.19
C LYS A 150 14.34 -9.31 -2.23
N THR A 151 14.95 -9.45 -1.06
CA THR A 151 15.07 -8.36 -0.09
C THR A 151 15.86 -7.17 -0.65
N LEU A 152 16.94 -7.42 -1.38
CA LEU A 152 17.73 -6.37 -2.01
C LEU A 152 16.91 -5.59 -3.05
N TYR A 153 16.14 -6.28 -3.91
CA TYR A 153 15.28 -5.62 -4.88
C TYR A 153 14.19 -4.77 -4.20
N LEU A 154 13.58 -5.26 -3.12
CA LEU A 154 12.60 -4.48 -2.35
C LEU A 154 13.22 -3.24 -1.72
N ILE A 155 14.40 -3.35 -1.13
CA ILE A 155 15.13 -2.20 -0.57
C ILE A 155 15.44 -1.17 -1.67
N LEU A 156 15.93 -1.60 -2.83
CA LEU A 156 16.21 -0.71 -3.95
C LEU A 156 14.95 0.00 -4.47
N LEU A 157 13.81 -0.69 -4.50
CA LEU A 157 12.53 -0.09 -4.90
C LEU A 157 12.02 0.96 -3.92
N ILE A 158 12.29 0.78 -2.62
CA ILE A 158 11.86 1.71 -1.58
C ILE A 158 12.86 2.85 -1.39
N SER A 159 14.14 2.63 -1.70
CA SER A 159 15.22 3.60 -1.40
C SER A 159 14.97 5.01 -1.93
N PRO A 160 14.36 5.25 -3.11
CA PRO A 160 14.05 6.61 -3.57
C PRO A 160 13.07 7.36 -2.65
N PHE A 161 12.28 6.61 -1.85
CA PHE A 161 11.30 7.20 -0.94
C PHE A 161 11.90 7.67 0.39
N TRP A 162 13.14 7.33 0.68
CA TRP A 162 13.89 7.89 1.82
C TRP A 162 14.29 9.34 1.60
N VAL A 163 14.29 9.78 0.34
CA VAL A 163 14.47 11.21 0.01
C VAL A 163 13.18 11.95 0.39
N SER A 164 13.34 13.10 1.02
CA SER A 164 12.23 13.98 1.40
C SER A 164 11.29 14.24 0.21
N TYR A 165 9.98 14.22 0.47
CA TYR A 165 8.97 14.53 -0.54
C TYR A 165 9.20 15.90 -1.19
N MET A 166 9.56 16.92 -0.39
CA MET A 166 9.83 18.27 -0.90
C MET A 166 11.01 18.29 -1.87
N MET A 167 12.12 17.65 -1.52
CA MET A 167 13.28 17.56 -2.42
C MET A 167 12.94 16.85 -3.73
N ARG A 168 12.11 15.85 -3.66
CA ARG A 168 11.64 15.12 -4.84
C ARG A 168 10.74 15.98 -5.72
N MET A 169 9.85 16.79 -5.11
CA MET A 169 9.01 17.73 -5.86
C MET A 169 9.85 18.82 -6.53
N LEU A 170 10.86 19.38 -5.85
CA LEU A 170 11.78 20.33 -6.45
C LEU A 170 12.53 19.72 -7.64
N ALA A 171 13.02 18.49 -7.51
CA ALA A 171 13.68 17.80 -8.62
C ALA A 171 12.72 17.62 -9.84
N TRP A 172 11.43 17.33 -9.60
CA TRP A 172 10.43 17.26 -10.66
C TRP A 172 10.20 18.61 -11.34
N ILE A 173 10.14 19.69 -10.56
CA ILE A 173 10.02 21.06 -11.09
C ILE A 173 11.22 21.37 -11.98
N ASP A 174 12.45 21.11 -11.51
CA ASP A 174 13.68 21.35 -12.27
C ASP A 174 13.77 20.51 -13.55
N LEU A 175 13.25 19.29 -13.52
CA LEU A 175 13.23 18.43 -14.70
C LEU A 175 12.23 18.89 -15.76
N LEU A 176 11.02 19.31 -15.31
CA LEU A 176 9.86 19.57 -16.18
C LEU A 176 9.62 21.04 -16.49
N GLN A 177 10.37 21.99 -15.89
CA GLN A 177 10.27 23.40 -16.26
C GLN A 177 10.66 23.63 -17.74
N VAL A 178 10.25 24.75 -18.29
CA VAL A 178 10.44 25.09 -19.71
C VAL A 178 11.90 24.96 -20.15
N GLY A 179 12.84 25.42 -19.33
CA GLY A 179 14.30 25.25 -19.54
C GLY A 179 14.89 23.95 -18.97
N GLY A 180 14.04 23.02 -18.53
CA GLY A 180 14.43 21.80 -17.82
C GLY A 180 15.10 20.74 -18.68
N TYR A 181 15.64 19.74 -18.00
CA TYR A 181 16.37 18.65 -18.67
C TYR A 181 15.52 17.85 -19.64
N VAL A 182 14.21 17.67 -19.37
CA VAL A 182 13.30 16.93 -20.25
C VAL A 182 13.20 17.60 -21.61
N ASN A 183 12.98 18.91 -21.65
CA ASN A 183 12.93 19.66 -22.91
C ASN A 183 14.26 19.60 -23.67
N LYS A 184 15.40 19.74 -22.98
CA LYS A 184 16.74 19.65 -23.59
C LYS A 184 16.99 18.27 -24.22
N VAL A 185 16.56 17.18 -23.56
CA VAL A 185 16.68 15.83 -24.10
C VAL A 185 15.78 15.66 -25.32
N LEU A 186 14.54 16.17 -25.27
CA LEU A 186 13.61 16.08 -26.40
C LEU A 186 14.07 16.92 -27.61
N GLU A 187 14.69 18.06 -27.36
CA GLU A 187 15.36 18.87 -28.40
C GLU A 187 16.54 18.10 -29.01
N TRP A 188 17.37 17.49 -28.19
CA TRP A 188 18.52 16.69 -28.67
C TRP A 188 18.06 15.47 -29.49
N LEU A 189 16.95 14.86 -29.12
CA LEU A 189 16.32 13.78 -29.90
C LEU A 189 15.57 14.26 -31.15
N HIS A 190 15.57 15.55 -31.44
CA HIS A 190 14.81 16.17 -32.56
C HIS A 190 13.30 15.89 -32.53
N ILE A 191 12.75 15.58 -31.38
CA ILE A 191 11.31 15.35 -31.19
C ILE A 191 10.57 16.69 -31.03
N MET A 192 11.24 17.71 -30.47
CA MET A 192 10.69 19.05 -30.24
C MET A 192 11.59 20.14 -30.80
N ASN A 193 10.97 21.27 -31.18
CA ASN A 193 11.71 22.44 -31.63
C ASN A 193 12.13 23.32 -30.44
N ALA A 194 13.40 23.71 -30.38
CA ALA A 194 13.96 24.62 -29.38
C ALA A 194 13.20 25.95 -29.28
N LYS A 195 12.49 26.36 -30.35
CA LYS A 195 11.73 27.61 -30.40
C LYS A 195 10.39 27.56 -29.66
N ASN A 196 9.89 26.38 -29.34
CA ASN A 196 8.58 26.21 -28.71
C ASN A 196 8.63 25.06 -27.67
N PRO A 197 9.35 25.28 -26.54
CA PRO A 197 9.46 24.28 -25.51
C PRO A 197 8.12 24.05 -24.80
N GLU A 198 7.80 22.81 -24.50
CA GLU A 198 6.56 22.46 -23.80
C GLU A 198 6.59 22.89 -22.32
N GLY A 199 5.49 23.48 -21.91
CA GLY A 199 5.26 23.85 -20.51
C GLY A 199 4.63 22.71 -19.71
N TRP A 200 5.36 21.64 -19.47
CA TRP A 200 4.85 20.41 -18.79
C TRP A 200 4.12 20.68 -17.49
N LEU A 201 4.50 21.72 -16.74
CA LEU A 201 3.90 22.10 -15.45
C LEU A 201 2.62 22.94 -15.62
N SER A 202 2.24 23.30 -16.84
CA SER A 202 1.05 24.11 -17.14
C SER A 202 -0.25 23.30 -17.19
N GLY A 203 -0.35 22.22 -16.42
CA GLY A 203 -1.56 21.39 -16.33
C GLY A 203 -1.70 20.34 -17.43
N HIS A 204 -0.61 19.93 -18.07
CA HIS A 204 -0.64 18.85 -19.05
C HIS A 204 -1.12 17.52 -18.45
N PRO A 205 -2.11 16.86 -19.05
CA PRO A 205 -2.62 15.57 -18.58
C PRO A 205 -1.54 14.50 -18.42
N SER A 206 -0.59 14.47 -19.35
CA SER A 206 0.54 13.54 -19.34
C SER A 206 1.42 13.68 -18.10
N THR A 207 1.69 14.93 -17.69
CA THR A 207 2.51 15.20 -16.50
C THR A 207 1.82 14.75 -15.22
N VAL A 208 0.50 14.99 -15.11
CA VAL A 208 -0.30 14.55 -13.97
C VAL A 208 -0.32 13.02 -13.88
N ILE A 209 -0.61 12.35 -15.00
CA ILE A 209 -0.65 10.89 -15.08
C ILE A 209 0.73 10.31 -14.73
N PHE A 210 1.81 10.84 -15.29
CA PHE A 210 3.16 10.39 -15.02
C PHE A 210 3.56 10.58 -13.56
N GLY A 211 3.22 11.74 -12.96
CA GLY A 211 3.47 12.00 -11.54
C GLY A 211 2.74 11.02 -10.61
N LEU A 212 1.48 10.69 -10.94
CA LEU A 212 0.71 9.68 -10.22
C LEU A 212 1.36 8.30 -10.34
N ILE A 213 1.71 7.88 -11.55
CA ILE A 213 2.38 6.59 -11.79
C ILE A 213 3.66 6.50 -10.96
N TYR A 214 4.55 7.49 -11.07
CA TYR A 214 5.80 7.53 -10.34
C TYR A 214 5.59 7.45 -8.82
N GLY A 215 4.61 8.19 -8.30
CA GLY A 215 4.34 8.25 -6.86
C GLY A 215 3.79 6.95 -6.28
N TYR A 216 3.00 6.20 -7.05
CA TYR A 216 2.29 5.03 -6.52
C TYR A 216 2.92 3.68 -6.87
N ILE A 217 3.76 3.59 -7.90
CA ILE A 217 4.39 2.31 -8.32
C ILE A 217 5.06 1.55 -7.17
N PRO A 218 5.94 2.13 -6.35
CA PRO A 218 6.64 1.36 -5.32
C PRO A 218 5.71 0.83 -4.23
N TYR A 219 4.69 1.60 -3.84
CA TYR A 219 3.68 1.13 -2.90
C TYR A 219 2.89 -0.05 -3.47
N LEU A 220 2.50 0.05 -4.75
CA LEU A 220 1.76 -0.99 -5.44
C LEU A 220 2.60 -2.28 -5.59
N ILE A 221 3.90 -2.15 -5.88
CA ILE A 221 4.81 -3.30 -5.97
C ILE A 221 4.89 -4.02 -4.62
N ILE A 222 5.00 -3.30 -3.50
CA ILE A 222 5.07 -3.92 -2.16
C ILE A 222 3.79 -4.67 -1.84
N VAL A 223 2.63 -4.07 -2.11
CA VAL A 223 1.32 -4.70 -1.86
C VAL A 223 1.14 -5.95 -2.72
N LEU A 224 1.46 -5.85 -4.02
CA LEU A 224 1.41 -6.98 -4.94
C LEU A 224 2.41 -8.07 -4.56
N TYR A 225 3.63 -7.70 -4.17
CA TYR A 225 4.63 -8.64 -3.68
C TYR A 225 4.10 -9.41 -2.46
N ALA A 226 3.54 -8.72 -1.47
CA ALA A 226 3.00 -9.35 -0.27
C ALA A 226 1.84 -10.33 -0.58
N GLY A 227 1.02 -10.02 -1.57
CA GLY A 227 -0.03 -10.91 -2.07
C GLY A 227 0.54 -12.14 -2.79
N LEU A 228 1.43 -11.90 -3.76
CA LEU A 228 2.03 -12.95 -4.57
C LEU A 228 2.96 -13.89 -3.78
N ASP A 229 3.64 -13.40 -2.74
CA ASP A 229 4.56 -14.21 -1.92
C ASP A 229 3.79 -15.21 -1.03
N ARG A 230 2.50 -15.00 -0.78
CA ARG A 230 1.63 -15.92 -0.04
C ARG A 230 1.17 -17.13 -0.86
N ILE A 231 1.25 -17.06 -2.18
CA ILE A 231 0.82 -18.14 -3.08
C ILE A 231 1.89 -19.24 -3.08
N ASP A 232 1.57 -20.42 -2.55
CA ASP A 232 2.47 -21.57 -2.56
C ASP A 232 2.80 -21.99 -4.00
N GLY A 233 4.09 -22.16 -4.27
CA GLY A 233 4.57 -22.65 -5.57
C GLY A 233 3.97 -24.00 -5.97
N ARG A 234 3.66 -24.86 -4.98
CA ARG A 234 3.03 -26.17 -5.19
C ARG A 234 1.65 -26.06 -5.86
N LEU A 235 0.89 -24.99 -5.60
CA LEU A 235 -0.40 -24.76 -6.26
C LEU A 235 -0.21 -24.50 -7.77
N LEU A 236 0.87 -23.81 -8.12
CA LEU A 236 1.20 -23.55 -9.53
C LEU A 236 1.69 -24.81 -10.25
N GLU A 237 2.43 -25.67 -9.55
CA GLU A 237 2.87 -26.97 -10.06
C GLU A 237 1.66 -27.89 -10.26
N ALA A 238 0.82 -28.07 -9.25
CA ALA A 238 -0.40 -28.85 -9.33
C ALA A 238 -1.34 -28.40 -10.45
N SER A 239 -1.46 -27.08 -10.67
CA SER A 239 -2.27 -26.57 -11.77
C SER A 239 -1.74 -26.95 -13.15
N ARG A 240 -0.41 -27.05 -13.30
CA ARG A 240 0.23 -27.48 -14.54
C ARG A 240 0.10 -28.98 -14.75
N ASP A 241 0.20 -29.78 -13.68
CA ASP A 241 -0.01 -31.23 -13.70
C ASP A 241 -1.43 -31.57 -14.15
N LEU A 242 -2.40 -30.70 -13.81
CA LEU A 242 -3.79 -30.77 -14.28
C LEU A 242 -3.98 -30.27 -15.74
N GLY A 243 -2.89 -29.99 -16.45
CA GLY A 243 -2.92 -29.57 -17.87
C GLY A 243 -3.25 -28.09 -18.10
N LEU A 244 -3.25 -27.24 -17.07
CA LEU A 244 -3.46 -25.81 -17.23
C LEU A 244 -2.22 -25.14 -17.84
N GLY A 245 -2.41 -24.47 -18.98
CA GLY A 245 -1.36 -23.63 -19.56
C GLY A 245 -1.04 -22.43 -18.69
N ARG A 246 0.16 -21.81 -18.87
CA ARG A 246 0.66 -20.66 -18.06
C ARG A 246 -0.37 -19.53 -17.88
N TRP A 247 -1.09 -19.19 -18.95
CA TRP A 247 -2.10 -18.12 -18.96
C TRP A 247 -3.35 -18.48 -18.15
N ARG A 248 -3.82 -19.73 -18.25
CA ARG A 248 -4.96 -20.22 -17.46
C ARG A 248 -4.61 -20.37 -15.99
N THR A 249 -3.40 -20.82 -15.66
CA THR A 249 -2.88 -20.86 -14.30
C THR A 249 -2.83 -19.45 -13.68
N PHE A 250 -2.38 -18.47 -14.46
CA PHE A 250 -2.38 -17.07 -14.03
C PHE A 250 -3.78 -16.59 -13.62
N TRP A 251 -4.76 -16.70 -14.51
CA TRP A 251 -6.10 -16.17 -14.26
C TRP A 251 -6.93 -16.99 -13.26
N ARG A 252 -6.65 -18.27 -13.04
CA ARG A 252 -7.45 -19.15 -12.15
C ARG A 252 -6.79 -19.42 -10.81
N VAL A 253 -5.48 -19.24 -10.68
CA VAL A 253 -4.73 -19.59 -9.46
C VAL A 253 -3.97 -18.39 -8.89
N THR A 254 -3.44 -17.52 -9.75
CA THR A 254 -2.60 -16.39 -9.29
C THR A 254 -3.42 -15.14 -9.02
N VAL A 255 -4.42 -14.83 -9.84
CA VAL A 255 -5.23 -13.60 -9.71
C VAL A 255 -6.28 -13.68 -8.59
N PRO A 256 -7.01 -14.78 -8.38
CA PRO A 256 -7.95 -14.89 -7.26
C PRO A 256 -7.27 -14.99 -5.92
#